data_c7c089989fd067cb361e3b3c66d75d80
#
_entry.id   c7c089989fd067cb361e3b3c66d75d80
#
_cell.length_a   1.000
_cell.length_b   1.000
_cell.length_c   1.000
_cell.angle_alpha   90.00
_cell.angle_beta   90.00
_cell.angle_gamma   90.00
#
_symmetry.space_group_name_H-M   'P 1'
#
loop_
_entity.id
_entity.type
_entity.pdbx_description
1 polymer ?
#
loop_
_entity_poly.entity_id
_entity_poly.type
_entity_poly.pdbx_seq_one_letter_code
_entity_poly.pdbx_strand_id
1 'polypeptide(L)'
;MINLSVKKCQDFKISPVDYEDEENKSRAKNVEMLKDLIKIIKYPRNMVYIINRHIPFEVRELPTSITDFYKKYFGKVTRRTTAKEIINKIAREYDDLEIKISNLSEKHGLEPRKFWKELETSETAICLLAKDPSKQTSHQHLAANWLKELPFINSFQEPPAGGKDAIYICNGVPILGKDKGNRKVPKSVDFKMEYHFKDKVFYIYATHKHTKSAGGAQDNQYKDVQEFHMEAKSCKDKNCCLISITDGAYYLTNETLQTKGITKLEYLNSPVFKGSRNFATTCNNFAADIIPYIIEWLEDNFDKKEVTKEIQKLNILKEKCSF
;
A
#
# COMPACT_ATOMS: atom_id res chain seq x y z
N MET A 1 -7.91 12.74 -22.47
CA MET A 1 -8.93 13.01 -21.43
C MET A 1 -10.03 11.98 -21.52
N ILE A 2 -10.20 11.11 -20.52
CA ILE A 2 -11.36 10.20 -20.48
C ILE A 2 -12.53 11.04 -20.01
N ASN A 3 -13.30 11.53 -20.97
CA ASN A 3 -14.53 12.28 -20.68
C ASN A 3 -15.59 11.25 -20.29
N LEU A 4 -15.67 10.90 -19.00
CA LEU A 4 -16.72 10.04 -18.47
C LEU A 4 -18.08 10.74 -18.70
N SER A 5 -19.00 10.06 -19.39
CA SER A 5 -20.37 10.56 -19.49
C SER A 5 -21.09 10.38 -18.14
N VAL A 6 -22.13 11.17 -17.88
CA VAL A 6 -22.99 11.01 -16.68
C VAL A 6 -23.51 9.57 -16.59
N LYS A 7 -23.87 8.96 -17.73
CA LYS A 7 -24.32 7.56 -17.81
C LYS A 7 -23.23 6.57 -17.32
N LYS A 8 -21.95 6.77 -17.70
CA LYS A 8 -20.84 5.94 -17.21
C LYS A 8 -20.64 6.06 -15.70
N CYS A 9 -20.83 7.25 -15.11
CA CYS A 9 -20.79 7.43 -13.68
C CYS A 9 -21.96 6.72 -12.98
N GLN A 10 -23.16 6.68 -13.61
CA GLN A 10 -24.29 5.93 -13.09
C GLN A 10 -24.08 4.41 -13.11
N ASP A 11 -23.36 3.91 -14.11
CA ASP A 11 -23.05 2.48 -14.26
C ASP A 11 -21.79 2.06 -13.50
N PHE A 12 -21.02 3.02 -12.97
CA PHE A 12 -19.80 2.75 -12.20
C PHE A 12 -20.13 2.00 -10.92
N LYS A 13 -19.43 0.88 -10.72
CA LYS A 13 -19.49 0.06 -9.50
C LYS A 13 -18.09 -0.13 -8.97
N ILE A 14 -17.88 0.15 -7.70
CA ILE A 14 -16.66 -0.16 -6.99
C ILE A 14 -17.04 -0.91 -5.70
N SER A 15 -16.28 -1.93 -5.37
CA SER A 15 -16.43 -2.62 -4.10
C SER A 15 -15.59 -1.95 -3.03
N PRO A 16 -16.01 -1.94 -1.76
CA PRO A 16 -15.16 -1.50 -0.66
C PRO A 16 -13.83 -2.26 -0.64
N VAL A 17 -12.78 -1.61 -0.12
CA VAL A 17 -11.50 -2.29 0.11
C VAL A 17 -11.67 -3.26 1.26
N ASP A 18 -11.50 -4.54 0.98
CA ASP A 18 -11.50 -5.61 1.97
C ASP A 18 -10.06 -6.10 2.21
N TYR A 19 -9.43 -5.52 3.22
CA TYR A 19 -8.06 -5.87 3.59
C TYR A 19 -7.94 -7.29 4.14
N GLU A 20 -8.98 -7.82 4.80
CA GLU A 20 -8.95 -9.14 5.39
C GLU A 20 -9.03 -10.24 4.32
N ASP A 21 -9.92 -10.08 3.34
CA ASP A 21 -10.02 -11.01 2.21
C ASP A 21 -8.72 -11.05 1.40
N GLU A 22 -8.13 -9.89 1.10
CA GLU A 22 -6.86 -9.82 0.38
C GLU A 22 -5.68 -10.37 1.18
N GLU A 23 -5.65 -10.18 2.51
CA GLU A 23 -4.66 -10.83 3.36
C GLU A 23 -4.80 -12.35 3.35
N ASN A 24 -6.03 -12.86 3.41
CA ASN A 24 -6.29 -14.30 3.36
C ASN A 24 -5.87 -14.90 2.03
N LYS A 25 -6.16 -14.22 0.91
CA LYS A 25 -5.68 -14.61 -0.43
C LYS A 25 -4.15 -14.60 -0.50
N SER A 26 -3.52 -13.55 0.00
CA SER A 26 -2.06 -13.41 0.06
C SER A 26 -1.42 -14.49 0.94
N ARG A 27 -2.04 -14.80 2.08
CA ARG A 27 -1.59 -15.86 2.99
C ARG A 27 -1.66 -17.23 2.31
N ALA A 28 -2.78 -17.54 1.66
CA ALA A 28 -2.94 -18.78 0.91
C ALA A 28 -1.88 -18.91 -0.19
N LYS A 29 -1.62 -17.83 -0.94
CA LYS A 29 -0.57 -17.79 -1.97
C LYS A 29 0.83 -18.01 -1.38
N ASN A 30 1.13 -17.41 -0.23
CA ASN A 30 2.43 -17.58 0.44
C ASN A 30 2.62 -19.01 0.96
N VAL A 31 1.57 -19.64 1.47
CA VAL A 31 1.57 -21.06 1.88
C VAL A 31 1.81 -21.95 0.66
N GLU A 32 1.12 -21.71 -0.45
CA GLU A 32 1.31 -22.46 -1.69
C GLU A 32 2.72 -22.30 -2.25
N MET A 33 3.24 -21.06 -2.26
CA MET A 33 4.62 -20.80 -2.68
C MET A 33 5.62 -21.55 -1.82
N LEU A 34 5.44 -21.61 -0.51
CA LEU A 34 6.34 -22.32 0.38
C LEU A 34 6.25 -23.83 0.17
N LYS A 35 5.05 -24.39 -0.04
CA LYS A 35 4.86 -25.81 -0.40
C LYS A 35 5.62 -26.16 -1.68
N ASP A 36 5.54 -25.33 -2.70
CA ASP A 36 6.21 -25.57 -3.97
C ASP A 36 7.73 -25.36 -3.86
N LEU A 37 8.20 -24.40 -3.05
CA LEU A 37 9.62 -24.21 -2.75
C LEU A 37 10.21 -25.48 -2.09
N ILE A 38 9.53 -26.03 -1.06
CA ILE A 38 9.94 -27.26 -0.39
C ILE A 38 10.07 -28.43 -1.38
N LYS A 39 9.13 -28.56 -2.32
CA LYS A 39 9.22 -29.58 -3.38
C LYS A 39 10.46 -29.38 -4.26
N ILE A 40 10.79 -28.15 -4.63
CA ILE A 40 11.96 -27.86 -5.48
C ILE A 40 13.26 -28.20 -4.78
N ILE A 41 13.42 -27.76 -3.53
CA ILE A 41 14.68 -27.94 -2.77
C ILE A 41 14.94 -29.41 -2.37
N LYS A 42 13.90 -30.26 -2.37
CA LYS A 42 14.07 -31.71 -2.19
C LYS A 42 14.93 -32.39 -3.26
N TYR A 43 14.97 -31.80 -4.45
CA TYR A 43 15.74 -32.39 -5.54
C TYR A 43 17.21 -31.91 -5.49
N PRO A 44 18.20 -32.78 -5.26
CA PRO A 44 19.60 -32.37 -5.16
C PRO A 44 20.08 -31.58 -6.38
N ARG A 45 19.60 -31.92 -7.58
CA ARG A 45 19.93 -31.20 -8.81
C ARG A 45 19.52 -29.75 -8.76
N ASN A 46 18.34 -29.44 -8.22
CA ASN A 46 17.87 -28.05 -8.07
C ASN A 46 18.71 -27.28 -7.05
N MET A 47 19.07 -27.94 -5.95
CA MET A 47 19.89 -27.33 -4.89
C MET A 47 21.27 -26.92 -5.40
N VAL A 48 21.86 -27.66 -6.36
CA VAL A 48 23.13 -27.28 -6.98
C VAL A 48 23.05 -25.84 -7.56
N TYR A 49 21.96 -25.48 -8.23
CA TYR A 49 21.80 -24.13 -8.79
C TYR A 49 21.57 -23.08 -7.71
N ILE A 50 20.78 -23.40 -6.68
CA ILE A 50 20.45 -22.48 -5.58
C ILE A 50 21.71 -22.15 -4.75
N ILE A 51 22.50 -23.16 -4.39
CA ILE A 51 23.72 -23.00 -3.60
C ILE A 51 24.83 -22.33 -4.43
N ASN A 52 25.00 -22.74 -5.68
CA ASN A 52 26.03 -22.21 -6.57
C ASN A 52 25.55 -20.97 -7.37
N ARG A 53 24.69 -20.17 -6.82
CA ARG A 53 24.09 -18.97 -7.46
C ARG A 53 25.08 -17.92 -7.96
N HIS A 54 26.33 -18.00 -7.55
CA HIS A 54 27.45 -17.15 -8.03
C HIS A 54 28.03 -17.61 -9.37
N ILE A 55 27.76 -18.87 -9.78
CA ILE A 55 28.22 -19.42 -11.06
C ILE A 55 27.32 -18.86 -12.18
N PRO A 56 27.88 -18.42 -13.30
CA PRO A 56 27.08 -17.97 -14.44
C PRO A 56 26.45 -19.19 -15.15
N PHE A 57 25.12 -19.31 -15.03
CA PHE A 57 24.33 -20.29 -15.77
C PHE A 57 23.56 -19.62 -16.90
N GLU A 58 23.22 -20.36 -17.95
CA GLU A 58 22.23 -19.93 -18.93
C GLU A 58 20.82 -20.39 -18.53
N VAL A 59 19.79 -19.64 -18.95
CA VAL A 59 18.39 -19.98 -18.62
C VAL A 59 17.99 -21.36 -19.12
N ARG A 60 18.51 -21.77 -20.28
CA ARG A 60 18.26 -23.12 -20.87
C ARG A 60 18.85 -24.26 -20.06
N GLU A 61 19.84 -23.98 -19.20
CA GLU A 61 20.49 -24.99 -18.35
C GLU A 61 19.72 -25.28 -17.08
N LEU A 62 18.80 -24.34 -16.71
CA LEU A 62 18.01 -24.45 -15.49
C LEU A 62 16.98 -25.57 -15.62
N PRO A 63 16.80 -26.37 -14.55
CA PRO A 63 15.69 -27.31 -14.47
C PRO A 63 14.33 -26.64 -14.72
N THR A 64 13.44 -27.32 -15.42
CA THR A 64 12.07 -26.82 -15.69
C THR A 64 11.34 -26.48 -14.41
N SER A 65 11.51 -27.25 -13.34
CA SER A 65 10.93 -26.99 -12.01
C SER A 65 11.32 -25.62 -11.45
N ILE A 66 12.57 -25.20 -11.65
CA ILE A 66 13.07 -23.88 -11.22
C ILE A 66 12.44 -22.76 -12.06
N THR A 67 12.43 -22.92 -13.38
CA THR A 67 11.84 -21.90 -14.27
C THR A 67 10.32 -21.79 -14.14
N ASP A 68 9.63 -22.88 -13.89
CA ASP A 68 8.17 -22.89 -13.70
C ASP A 68 7.78 -22.27 -12.34
N PHE A 69 8.54 -22.56 -11.28
CA PHE A 69 8.38 -21.87 -10.01
C PHE A 69 8.55 -20.36 -10.16
N TYR A 70 9.62 -19.93 -10.85
CA TYR A 70 9.82 -18.50 -11.11
C TYR A 70 8.65 -17.88 -11.85
N LYS A 71 8.17 -18.52 -12.94
CA LYS A 71 7.01 -18.03 -13.72
C LYS A 71 5.76 -17.89 -12.87
N LYS A 72 5.52 -18.86 -11.99
CA LYS A 72 4.31 -18.90 -11.15
C LYS A 72 4.29 -17.79 -10.11
N TYR A 73 5.43 -17.47 -9.49
CA TYR A 73 5.48 -16.60 -8.31
C TYR A 73 6.15 -15.24 -8.54
N PHE A 74 7.02 -15.12 -9.54
CA PHE A 74 7.81 -13.89 -9.75
C PHE A 74 7.58 -13.23 -11.12
N GLY A 75 6.92 -13.91 -12.04
CA GLY A 75 6.53 -13.34 -13.33
C GLY A 75 7.11 -14.06 -14.54
N LYS A 76 6.79 -13.54 -15.72
CA LYS A 76 7.15 -14.19 -16.99
C LYS A 76 8.67 -14.19 -17.22
N VAL A 77 9.20 -15.33 -17.68
CA VAL A 77 10.56 -15.41 -18.23
C VAL A 77 10.54 -14.80 -19.63
N THR A 78 11.27 -13.72 -19.80
CA THR A 78 11.40 -12.99 -21.08
C THR A 78 12.81 -13.16 -21.65
N ARG A 79 13.07 -12.66 -22.86
CA ARG A 79 14.43 -12.65 -23.45
C ARG A 79 15.45 -11.85 -22.62
N ARG A 80 14.99 -10.96 -21.73
CA ARG A 80 15.85 -10.15 -20.84
C ARG A 80 16.07 -10.78 -19.46
N THR A 81 15.29 -11.81 -19.12
CA THR A 81 15.40 -12.51 -17.83
C THR A 81 16.65 -13.38 -17.85
N THR A 82 17.54 -13.20 -16.89
CA THR A 82 18.77 -13.97 -16.76
C THR A 82 18.61 -15.16 -15.80
N ALA A 83 19.39 -16.21 -15.98
CA ALA A 83 19.43 -17.33 -15.03
C ALA A 83 19.81 -16.87 -13.63
N LYS A 84 20.73 -15.90 -13.51
CA LYS A 84 21.12 -15.27 -12.24
C LYS A 84 19.93 -14.60 -11.52
N GLU A 85 19.08 -13.93 -12.25
CA GLU A 85 17.88 -13.31 -11.67
C GLU A 85 16.91 -14.37 -11.14
N ILE A 86 16.65 -15.42 -11.93
CA ILE A 86 15.77 -16.54 -11.55
C ILE A 86 16.28 -17.21 -10.28
N ILE A 87 17.56 -17.61 -10.30
CA ILE A 87 18.19 -18.32 -9.17
C ILE A 87 18.23 -17.45 -7.92
N ASN A 88 18.62 -16.18 -8.04
CA ASN A 88 18.69 -15.27 -6.87
C ASN A 88 17.34 -15.03 -6.21
N LYS A 89 16.26 -14.97 -6.98
CA LYS A 89 14.91 -14.84 -6.40
C LYS A 89 14.51 -16.07 -5.60
N ILE A 90 14.77 -17.26 -6.13
CA ILE A 90 14.47 -18.52 -5.45
C ILE A 90 15.40 -18.72 -4.24
N ALA A 91 16.69 -18.41 -4.39
CA ALA A 91 17.66 -18.51 -3.31
C ALA A 91 17.31 -17.61 -2.11
N ARG A 92 16.77 -16.41 -2.34
CA ARG A 92 16.30 -15.54 -1.26
C ARG A 92 15.15 -16.16 -0.47
N GLU A 93 14.20 -16.79 -1.16
CA GLU A 93 13.10 -17.48 -0.46
C GLU A 93 13.63 -18.69 0.35
N TYR A 94 14.62 -19.39 -0.17
CA TYR A 94 15.30 -20.48 0.52
C TYR A 94 16.08 -19.98 1.76
N ASP A 95 16.90 -18.94 1.60
CA ASP A 95 17.69 -18.33 2.69
C ASP A 95 16.74 -17.81 3.82
N ASP A 96 15.64 -17.14 3.44
CA ASP A 96 14.62 -16.67 4.40
C ASP A 96 14.00 -17.83 5.18
N LEU A 97 13.77 -18.97 4.51
CA LEU A 97 13.24 -20.18 5.13
C LEU A 97 14.24 -20.80 6.10
N GLU A 98 15.51 -20.94 5.69
CA GLU A 98 16.58 -21.47 6.56
C GLU A 98 16.74 -20.63 7.83
N ILE A 99 16.75 -19.30 7.72
CA ILE A 99 16.84 -18.39 8.85
C ILE A 99 15.66 -18.60 9.81
N LYS A 100 14.44 -18.71 9.29
CA LYS A 100 13.25 -18.94 10.12
C LYS A 100 13.30 -20.27 10.85
N ILE A 101 13.74 -21.34 10.17
CA ILE A 101 13.89 -22.67 10.77
C ILE A 101 14.96 -22.65 11.85
N SER A 102 16.11 -22.02 11.59
CA SER A 102 17.19 -21.88 12.57
C SER A 102 16.71 -21.15 13.83
N ASN A 103 16.06 -19.99 13.66
CA ASN A 103 15.56 -19.19 14.76
C ASN A 103 14.50 -19.92 15.61
N LEU A 104 13.59 -20.65 14.96
CA LEU A 104 12.58 -21.45 15.66
C LEU A 104 13.21 -22.64 16.39
N SER A 105 14.16 -23.30 15.76
CA SER A 105 14.89 -24.43 16.34
C SER A 105 15.67 -24.00 17.59
N GLU A 106 16.39 -22.88 17.50
CA GLU A 106 17.10 -22.30 18.64
C GLU A 106 16.14 -21.91 19.79
N LYS A 107 15.06 -21.19 19.46
CA LYS A 107 14.08 -20.74 20.44
C LYS A 107 13.42 -21.88 21.21
N HIS A 108 13.21 -23.02 20.56
CA HIS A 108 12.47 -24.16 21.12
C HIS A 108 13.36 -25.35 21.47
N GLY A 109 14.69 -25.24 21.34
CA GLY A 109 15.63 -26.31 21.62
C GLY A 109 15.46 -27.53 20.70
N LEU A 110 15.03 -27.31 19.45
CA LEU A 110 14.78 -28.34 18.45
C LEU A 110 15.98 -28.48 17.50
N GLU A 111 16.17 -29.68 16.96
CA GLU A 111 17.15 -29.89 15.90
C GLU A 111 16.60 -29.39 14.55
N PRO A 112 17.32 -28.51 13.82
CA PRO A 112 16.87 -28.01 12.51
C PRO A 112 16.51 -29.12 11.52
N ARG A 113 17.25 -30.23 11.52
CA ARG A 113 17.00 -31.38 10.63
C ARG A 113 15.66 -32.06 10.89
N LYS A 114 15.21 -32.12 12.14
CA LYS A 114 13.87 -32.66 12.48
C LYS A 114 12.78 -31.73 11.98
N PHE A 115 12.98 -30.42 12.12
CA PHE A 115 12.02 -29.42 11.64
C PHE A 115 11.86 -29.47 10.12
N TRP A 116 12.97 -29.64 9.37
CA TRP A 116 12.93 -29.84 7.93
C TRP A 116 12.08 -31.06 7.51
N LYS A 117 12.18 -32.18 8.24
CA LYS A 117 11.36 -33.36 7.97
C LYS A 117 9.88 -33.11 8.25
N GLU A 118 9.55 -32.36 9.28
CA GLU A 118 8.16 -32.00 9.60
C GLU A 118 7.53 -31.10 8.55
N LEU A 119 8.30 -30.18 7.97
CA LEU A 119 7.81 -29.32 6.89
C LEU A 119 7.33 -30.10 5.66
N GLU A 120 7.85 -31.32 5.46
CA GLU A 120 7.45 -32.15 4.34
C GLU A 120 6.03 -32.72 4.50
N THR A 121 5.54 -32.85 5.71
CA THR A 121 4.29 -33.55 6.05
C THR A 121 3.31 -32.72 6.84
N SER A 122 3.73 -31.64 7.49
CA SER A 122 2.88 -30.83 8.37
C SER A 122 2.44 -29.54 7.70
N GLU A 123 1.18 -29.45 7.35
CA GLU A 123 0.58 -28.21 6.83
C GLU A 123 0.62 -27.06 7.85
N THR A 124 0.47 -27.37 9.13
CA THR A 124 0.57 -26.39 10.22
C THR A 124 1.97 -25.79 10.28
N ALA A 125 3.02 -26.59 10.16
CA ALA A 125 4.40 -26.09 10.15
C ALA A 125 4.66 -25.17 8.93
N ILE A 126 4.12 -25.53 7.77
CA ILE A 126 4.21 -24.69 6.57
C ILE A 126 3.48 -23.35 6.80
N CYS A 127 2.28 -23.36 7.35
CA CYS A 127 1.51 -22.15 7.65
C CYS A 127 2.24 -21.21 8.62
N LEU A 128 2.90 -21.75 9.64
CA LEU A 128 3.69 -20.97 10.61
C LEU A 128 4.91 -20.29 9.98
N LEU A 129 5.52 -20.91 8.97
CA LEU A 129 6.70 -20.39 8.28
C LEU A 129 6.39 -19.52 7.07
N ALA A 130 5.17 -19.60 6.54
CA ALA A 130 4.76 -18.77 5.42
C ALA A 130 4.91 -17.28 5.78
N LYS A 131 5.22 -16.46 4.77
CA LYS A 131 5.31 -15.00 4.96
C LYS A 131 3.95 -14.46 5.38
N ASP A 132 3.94 -13.69 6.47
CA ASP A 132 2.74 -12.99 6.88
C ASP A 132 2.48 -11.81 5.90
N PRO A 133 1.30 -11.77 5.26
CA PRO A 133 0.93 -10.69 4.36
C PRO A 133 0.58 -9.38 5.07
N SER A 134 0.43 -9.37 6.39
CA SER A 134 0.04 -8.19 7.19
C SER A 134 1.07 -7.05 7.20
N LYS A 135 2.12 -7.12 6.37
CA LYS A 135 3.09 -6.04 6.23
C LYS A 135 2.45 -4.84 5.54
N GLN A 136 2.68 -3.66 6.10
CA GLN A 136 2.18 -2.36 5.66
C GLN A 136 2.26 -2.14 4.12
N THR A 137 3.29 -2.66 3.46
CA THR A 137 3.47 -2.55 2.01
C THR A 137 2.32 -3.22 1.22
N SER A 138 1.82 -4.37 1.69
CA SER A 138 0.69 -5.06 1.01
C SER A 138 -0.59 -4.25 1.11
N HIS A 139 -0.86 -3.67 2.27
CA HIS A 139 -2.03 -2.80 2.48
C HIS A 139 -1.93 -1.51 1.66
N GLN A 140 -0.74 -0.91 1.58
CA GLN A 140 -0.49 0.27 0.77
C GLN A 140 -0.72 -0.02 -0.72
N HIS A 141 -0.26 -1.16 -1.25
CA HIS A 141 -0.51 -1.56 -2.63
C HIS A 141 -2.00 -1.81 -2.91
N LEU A 142 -2.72 -2.42 -1.96
CA LEU A 142 -4.16 -2.63 -2.10
C LEU A 142 -4.89 -1.29 -2.17
N ALA A 143 -4.60 -0.37 -1.25
CA ALA A 143 -5.13 0.99 -1.27
C ALA A 143 -4.79 1.72 -2.58
N ALA A 144 -3.53 1.63 -3.04
CA ALA A 144 -3.09 2.22 -4.30
C ALA A 144 -3.88 1.70 -5.50
N ASN A 145 -4.08 0.39 -5.59
CA ASN A 145 -4.84 -0.21 -6.69
C ASN A 145 -6.30 0.24 -6.68
N TRP A 146 -6.92 0.29 -5.52
CA TRP A 146 -8.29 0.76 -5.36
C TRP A 146 -8.43 2.25 -5.74
N LEU A 147 -7.52 3.11 -5.27
CA LEU A 147 -7.53 4.54 -5.58
C LEU A 147 -7.33 4.81 -7.08
N LYS A 148 -6.52 4.01 -7.77
CA LYS A 148 -6.30 4.11 -9.24
C LYS A 148 -7.57 3.84 -10.05
N GLU A 149 -8.48 3.02 -9.53
CA GLU A 149 -9.73 2.66 -10.21
C GLU A 149 -10.81 3.75 -10.07
N LEU A 150 -10.61 4.76 -9.20
CA LEU A 150 -11.58 5.83 -9.03
C LEU A 150 -11.67 6.70 -10.30
N PRO A 151 -12.87 6.85 -10.89
CA PRO A 151 -13.01 7.41 -12.24
C PRO A 151 -12.74 8.91 -12.33
N PHE A 152 -12.61 9.61 -11.21
CA PHE A 152 -12.25 11.02 -11.16
C PHE A 152 -10.74 11.24 -10.93
N ILE A 153 -9.96 10.19 -10.66
CA ILE A 153 -8.50 10.29 -10.56
C ILE A 153 -7.90 10.17 -11.96
N ASN A 154 -7.34 11.26 -12.47
CA ASN A 154 -6.80 11.32 -13.83
C ASN A 154 -5.32 10.88 -13.88
N SER A 155 -4.57 11.10 -12.80
CA SER A 155 -3.18 10.68 -12.64
C SER A 155 -2.94 10.18 -11.23
N PHE A 156 -2.17 9.10 -11.10
CA PHE A 156 -1.82 8.49 -9.83
C PHE A 156 -0.34 8.10 -9.83
N GLN A 157 0.36 8.49 -8.76
CA GLN A 157 1.77 8.21 -8.57
C GLN A 157 2.00 7.71 -7.14
N GLU A 158 2.94 6.78 -6.98
CA GLU A 158 3.50 6.34 -5.70
C GLU A 158 4.92 6.91 -5.58
N PRO A 159 5.10 8.10 -4.97
CA PRO A 159 6.42 8.67 -4.78
C PRO A 159 7.31 7.75 -3.94
N PRO A 160 8.64 7.79 -4.14
CA PRO A 160 9.55 7.01 -3.31
C PRO A 160 9.45 7.41 -1.84
N ALA A 161 9.60 6.44 -0.93
CA ALA A 161 9.52 6.64 0.52
C ALA A 161 10.65 7.53 1.10
N GLY A 162 11.66 7.86 0.29
CA GLY A 162 12.79 8.70 0.70
C GLY A 162 13.65 9.12 -0.48
N GLY A 163 14.69 9.91 -0.19
CA GLY A 163 15.60 10.42 -1.21
C GLY A 163 15.12 11.73 -1.85
N LYS A 164 15.81 12.12 -2.94
CA LYS A 164 15.63 13.44 -3.59
C LYS A 164 14.27 13.64 -4.26
N ASP A 165 13.64 12.53 -4.70
CA ASP A 165 12.38 12.55 -5.44
C ASP A 165 11.16 12.23 -4.56
N ALA A 166 11.38 11.94 -3.26
CA ALA A 166 10.30 11.80 -2.28
C ALA A 166 9.58 13.15 -2.06
N ILE A 167 8.29 13.10 -1.80
CA ILE A 167 7.48 14.31 -1.53
C ILE A 167 7.21 14.37 -0.03
N TYR A 168 7.50 15.51 0.59
CA TYR A 168 7.26 15.80 1.99
C TYR A 168 6.31 16.99 2.13
N ILE A 169 5.59 17.05 3.24
CA ILE A 169 4.79 18.24 3.58
C ILE A 169 5.57 19.07 4.60
N CYS A 170 5.74 20.34 4.30
CA CYS A 170 6.44 21.28 5.16
C CYS A 170 5.64 22.60 5.24
N ASN A 171 5.12 22.92 6.42
CA ASN A 171 4.27 24.11 6.65
C ASN A 171 3.13 24.23 5.63
N GLY A 172 2.44 23.12 5.35
CA GLY A 172 1.33 23.07 4.40
C GLY A 172 1.70 23.06 2.92
N VAL A 173 2.99 22.98 2.59
CA VAL A 173 3.47 22.99 1.20
C VAL A 173 4.13 21.66 0.86
N PRO A 174 3.73 20.99 -0.24
CA PRO A 174 4.45 19.83 -0.77
C PRO A 174 5.82 20.25 -1.32
N ILE A 175 6.89 19.61 -0.85
CA ILE A 175 8.26 19.84 -1.30
C ILE A 175 8.95 18.54 -1.70
N LEU A 176 9.87 18.60 -2.65
CA LEU A 176 10.72 17.46 -2.99
C LEU A 176 11.83 17.26 -1.96
N GLY A 177 12.28 16.01 -1.80
CA GLY A 177 13.34 15.67 -0.86
C GLY A 177 14.65 16.40 -1.12
N LYS A 178 14.97 16.75 -2.39
CA LYS A 178 16.12 17.60 -2.73
C LYS A 178 16.02 19.03 -2.16
N ASP A 179 14.79 19.53 -1.95
CA ASP A 179 14.51 20.89 -1.47
C ASP A 179 14.31 20.95 0.05
N LYS A 180 14.32 19.77 0.71
CA LYS A 180 14.14 19.62 2.15
C LYS A 180 15.25 20.28 2.97
N GLY A 181 16.50 20.20 2.50
CA GLY A 181 17.68 20.62 3.27
C GLY A 181 17.79 19.82 4.58
N ASN A 182 18.16 20.50 5.67
CA ASN A 182 18.28 19.91 7.02
C ASN A 182 16.98 20.00 7.84
N ARG A 183 15.83 20.32 7.23
CA ARG A 183 14.57 20.44 7.95
C ARG A 183 14.11 19.08 8.47
N LYS A 184 13.68 19.05 9.72
CA LYS A 184 12.97 17.90 10.27
C LYS A 184 11.52 17.98 9.73
N VAL A 185 11.15 17.05 8.90
CA VAL A 185 9.80 16.94 8.32
C VAL A 185 9.25 15.55 8.62
N PRO A 186 7.92 15.38 8.67
CA PRO A 186 7.30 14.07 8.83
C PRO A 186 7.70 13.14 7.66
N LYS A 187 7.22 11.91 7.71
CA LYS A 187 7.43 10.95 6.63
C LYS A 187 6.90 11.48 5.30
N SER A 188 7.50 11.01 4.20
CA SER A 188 7.03 11.33 2.85
C SER A 188 5.59 10.88 2.62
N VAL A 189 4.91 11.52 1.67
CA VAL A 189 3.60 11.06 1.20
C VAL A 189 3.73 9.73 0.46
N ASP A 190 2.72 8.88 0.59
CA ASP A 190 2.67 7.58 -0.07
C ASP A 190 2.02 7.67 -1.46
N PHE A 191 1.10 8.63 -1.66
CA PHE A 191 0.37 8.81 -2.91
C PHE A 191 0.30 10.27 -3.33
N LYS A 192 0.48 10.52 -4.64
CA LYS A 192 0.14 11.75 -5.31
C LYS A 192 -0.91 11.46 -6.37
N MET A 193 -2.05 12.14 -6.29
CA MET A 193 -3.16 11.99 -7.22
C MET A 193 -3.51 13.34 -7.84
N GLU A 194 -4.09 13.31 -9.04
CA GLU A 194 -4.46 14.52 -9.76
C GLU A 194 -5.88 14.36 -10.32
N TYR A 195 -6.68 15.40 -10.11
CA TYR A 195 -7.94 15.61 -10.81
C TYR A 195 -7.76 16.73 -11.84
N HIS A 196 -8.11 16.45 -13.09
CA HIS A 196 -7.95 17.39 -14.19
C HIS A 196 -9.29 17.87 -14.71
N PHE A 197 -9.45 19.20 -14.82
CA PHE A 197 -10.57 19.79 -15.52
C PHE A 197 -10.08 20.91 -16.44
N LYS A 198 -10.30 20.76 -17.75
CA LYS A 198 -9.75 21.62 -18.81
C LYS A 198 -8.21 21.70 -18.70
N ASP A 199 -7.68 22.91 -18.53
CA ASP A 199 -6.26 23.24 -18.40
C ASP A 199 -5.76 23.31 -16.96
N LYS A 200 -6.63 23.11 -15.97
CA LYS A 200 -6.26 23.18 -14.55
C LYS A 200 -6.23 21.82 -13.88
N VAL A 201 -5.42 21.74 -12.83
CA VAL A 201 -5.18 20.51 -12.06
C VAL A 201 -5.40 20.78 -10.58
N PHE A 202 -6.15 19.89 -9.94
CA PHE A 202 -6.26 19.80 -8.48
C PHE A 202 -5.41 18.64 -7.98
N TYR A 203 -4.53 18.89 -7.03
CA TYR A 203 -3.58 17.93 -6.50
C TYR A 203 -4.07 17.35 -5.16
N ILE A 204 -3.84 16.05 -4.98
CA ILE A 204 -4.13 15.34 -3.73
C ILE A 204 -2.86 14.62 -3.31
N TYR A 205 -2.34 14.95 -2.14
CA TYR A 205 -1.18 14.31 -1.53
C TYR A 205 -1.64 13.53 -0.30
N ALA A 206 -1.35 12.24 -0.27
CA ALA A 206 -1.84 11.37 0.79
C ALA A 206 -0.73 10.55 1.44
N THR A 207 -0.78 10.41 2.78
CA THR A 207 -0.12 9.32 3.50
C THR A 207 -1.12 8.21 3.77
N HIS A 208 -0.66 6.94 3.81
CA HIS A 208 -1.51 5.78 4.09
C HIS A 208 -0.99 4.97 5.27
N LYS A 209 -1.90 4.61 6.17
CA LYS A 209 -1.63 3.70 7.29
C LYS A 209 -2.80 2.74 7.49
N HIS A 210 -2.47 1.46 7.57
CA HIS A 210 -3.44 0.43 7.96
C HIS A 210 -3.01 -0.20 9.28
N THR A 211 -3.91 -0.21 10.27
CA THR A 211 -3.61 -0.69 11.62
C THR A 211 -4.81 -1.45 12.19
N LYS A 212 -4.64 -2.75 12.47
CA LYS A 212 -5.72 -3.61 12.97
C LYS A 212 -5.96 -3.50 14.48
N SER A 213 -4.88 -3.41 15.26
CA SER A 213 -4.94 -3.51 16.73
C SER A 213 -4.01 -2.50 17.38
N ALA A 214 -4.23 -2.22 18.66
CA ALA A 214 -3.35 -1.40 19.46
C ALA A 214 -2.02 -2.11 19.80
N GLY A 215 -0.95 -1.32 19.99
CA GLY A 215 0.39 -1.77 20.39
C GLY A 215 1.44 -0.68 20.16
N GLY A 216 2.61 -0.77 20.76
CA GLY A 216 3.60 0.31 20.71
C GLY A 216 4.08 0.71 19.32
N ALA A 217 4.17 -0.23 18.37
CA ALA A 217 4.51 0.08 16.97
C ALA A 217 3.38 0.85 16.28
N GLN A 218 2.13 0.53 16.59
CA GLN A 218 0.93 1.16 16.06
C GLN A 218 0.76 2.58 16.60
N ASP A 219 1.07 2.81 17.87
CA ASP A 219 1.05 4.15 18.46
C ASP A 219 2.09 5.07 17.80
N ASN A 220 3.25 4.53 17.41
CA ASN A 220 4.23 5.29 16.64
C ASN A 220 3.72 5.63 15.21
N GLN A 221 3.00 4.71 14.56
CA GLN A 221 2.37 4.99 13.27
C GLN A 221 1.30 6.09 13.38
N TYR A 222 0.54 6.09 14.45
CA TYR A 222 -0.44 7.12 14.71
C TYR A 222 0.21 8.48 14.96
N LYS A 223 1.31 8.54 15.70
CA LYS A 223 2.11 9.77 15.87
C LYS A 223 2.63 10.30 14.54
N ASP A 224 3.11 9.42 13.64
CA ASP A 224 3.52 9.83 12.28
C ASP A 224 2.37 10.54 11.54
N VAL A 225 1.13 10.03 11.68
CA VAL A 225 -0.06 10.65 11.08
C VAL A 225 -0.39 11.99 11.73
N GLN A 226 -0.31 12.09 13.06
CA GLN A 226 -0.51 13.35 13.78
C GLN A 226 0.52 14.41 13.35
N GLU A 227 1.80 14.05 13.25
CA GLU A 227 2.88 14.93 12.76
C GLU A 227 2.59 15.40 11.32
N PHE A 228 2.14 14.51 10.44
CA PHE A 228 1.72 14.88 9.08
C PHE A 228 0.59 15.92 9.12
N HIS A 229 -0.44 15.72 9.94
CA HIS A 229 -1.55 16.65 10.05
C HIS A 229 -1.16 18.01 10.64
N MET A 230 -0.22 18.04 11.59
CA MET A 230 0.32 19.30 12.13
C MET A 230 0.97 20.16 11.05
N GLU A 231 1.76 19.54 10.17
CA GLU A 231 2.34 20.22 9.00
C GLU A 231 1.27 20.60 7.97
N ALA A 232 0.36 19.67 7.65
CA ALA A 232 -0.68 19.86 6.64
C ALA A 232 -1.70 20.94 7.00
N LYS A 233 -1.95 21.16 8.31
CA LYS A 233 -2.92 22.14 8.82
C LYS A 233 -2.70 23.55 8.28
N SER A 234 -1.46 23.92 7.99
CA SER A 234 -1.06 25.23 7.49
C SER A 234 -1.34 25.42 6.00
N CYS A 235 -1.83 24.41 5.29
CA CYS A 235 -2.09 24.47 3.85
C CYS A 235 -3.19 25.51 3.53
N LYS A 236 -2.85 26.47 2.67
CA LYS A 236 -3.75 27.51 2.17
C LYS A 236 -3.94 27.43 0.65
N ASP A 237 -3.20 26.53 -0.04
CA ASP A 237 -3.32 26.38 -1.48
C ASP A 237 -4.64 25.71 -1.82
N LYS A 238 -5.50 26.45 -2.51
CA LYS A 238 -6.82 25.97 -2.94
C LYS A 238 -6.73 24.92 -4.05
N ASN A 239 -5.58 24.78 -4.70
CA ASN A 239 -5.37 23.79 -5.77
C ASN A 239 -4.94 22.43 -5.23
N CYS A 240 -4.86 22.24 -3.92
CA CYS A 240 -4.49 20.93 -3.36
C CYS A 240 -5.21 20.59 -2.05
N CYS A 241 -5.23 19.29 -1.73
CA CYS A 241 -5.54 18.74 -0.42
C CYS A 241 -4.42 17.83 0.07
N LEU A 242 -4.17 17.89 1.38
CA LEU A 242 -3.17 17.10 2.10
C LEU A 242 -3.92 16.17 3.07
N ILE A 243 -3.92 14.87 2.81
CA ILE A 243 -4.80 13.94 3.51
C ILE A 243 -4.04 12.77 4.13
N SER A 244 -4.61 12.17 5.16
CA SER A 244 -4.20 10.84 5.60
C SER A 244 -5.32 9.83 5.34
N ILE A 245 -4.98 8.71 4.73
CA ILE A 245 -5.84 7.55 4.56
C ILE A 245 -5.47 6.58 5.68
N THR A 246 -6.39 6.42 6.64
CA THR A 246 -6.15 5.67 7.88
C THR A 246 -7.16 4.54 8.00
N ASP A 247 -6.72 3.34 7.66
CA ASP A 247 -7.57 2.15 7.60
C ASP A 247 -7.32 1.21 8.78
N GLY A 248 -8.33 0.40 9.09
CA GLY A 248 -8.29 -0.61 10.14
C GLY A 248 -8.90 -0.18 11.47
N ALA A 249 -9.28 -1.19 12.26
CA ALA A 249 -10.07 -1.01 13.49
C ALA A 249 -9.39 -0.12 14.55
N TYR A 250 -8.08 -0.02 14.55
CA TYR A 250 -7.33 0.83 15.49
C TYR A 250 -7.76 2.30 15.44
N TYR A 251 -8.03 2.84 14.24
CA TYR A 251 -8.43 4.24 14.08
C TYR A 251 -9.87 4.52 14.50
N LEU A 252 -10.67 3.47 14.67
CA LEU A 252 -12.04 3.53 15.18
C LEU A 252 -12.11 3.38 16.71
N THR A 253 -10.96 3.14 17.39
CA THR A 253 -10.90 3.11 18.85
C THR A 253 -10.81 4.53 19.43
N ASN A 254 -11.20 4.68 20.69
CA ASN A 254 -11.10 5.97 21.39
C ASN A 254 -9.66 6.49 21.43
N GLU A 255 -9.49 7.80 21.28
CA GLU A 255 -8.18 8.46 21.30
C GLU A 255 -7.48 8.28 22.65
N THR A 256 -8.15 8.67 23.72
CA THR A 256 -7.66 8.53 25.08
C THR A 256 -8.82 8.27 26.06
N LEU A 257 -8.50 7.88 27.29
CA LEU A 257 -9.50 7.79 28.37
C LEU A 257 -10.15 9.14 28.71
N GLN A 258 -9.48 10.25 28.40
CA GLN A 258 -9.95 11.61 28.65
C GLN A 258 -10.87 12.12 27.54
N THR A 259 -10.74 11.61 26.31
CA THR A 259 -11.57 11.94 25.16
C THR A 259 -12.65 10.87 24.92
N LYS A 260 -13.39 10.50 25.97
CA LYS A 260 -14.43 9.47 25.87
C LYS A 260 -15.41 9.78 24.74
N GLY A 261 -15.57 8.84 23.81
CA GLY A 261 -16.51 8.92 22.71
C GLY A 261 -15.96 9.54 21.43
N ILE A 262 -14.69 9.94 21.37
CA ILE A 262 -14.03 10.43 20.14
C ILE A 262 -13.03 9.38 19.66
N THR A 263 -13.21 8.89 18.44
CA THR A 263 -12.26 7.95 17.81
C THR A 263 -10.98 8.66 17.39
N LYS A 264 -9.90 7.88 17.16
CA LYS A 264 -8.64 8.42 16.62
C LYS A 264 -8.83 9.12 15.28
N LEU A 265 -9.69 8.58 14.41
CA LEU A 265 -10.02 9.17 13.12
C LEU A 265 -10.75 10.52 13.30
N GLU A 266 -11.74 10.59 14.19
CA GLU A 266 -12.46 11.83 14.50
C GLU A 266 -11.53 12.87 15.16
N TYR A 267 -10.60 12.42 16.01
CA TYR A 267 -9.61 13.30 16.62
C TYR A 267 -8.67 13.93 15.60
N LEU A 268 -8.21 13.18 14.59
CA LEU A 268 -7.43 13.72 13.47
C LEU A 268 -8.22 14.78 12.65
N ASN A 269 -9.54 14.70 12.65
CA ASN A 269 -10.43 15.67 12.02
C ASN A 269 -10.91 16.79 12.97
N SER A 270 -10.42 16.80 14.21
CA SER A 270 -10.73 17.87 15.17
C SER A 270 -9.98 19.18 14.84
N PRO A 271 -10.40 20.33 15.41
CA PRO A 271 -9.70 21.61 15.22
C PRO A 271 -8.22 21.61 15.63
N VAL A 272 -7.77 20.61 16.40
CA VAL A 272 -6.35 20.44 16.76
C VAL A 272 -5.51 20.21 15.52
N PHE A 273 -5.98 19.35 14.60
CA PHE A 273 -5.23 18.89 13.43
C PHE A 273 -5.82 19.36 12.10
N LYS A 274 -7.12 19.67 12.04
CA LYS A 274 -7.80 20.03 10.82
C LYS A 274 -7.58 21.51 10.48
N GLY A 275 -7.18 21.78 9.24
CA GLY A 275 -7.17 23.07 8.58
C GLY A 275 -8.21 23.12 7.45
N SER A 276 -8.06 24.07 6.53
CA SER A 276 -9.00 24.24 5.41
C SER A 276 -8.78 23.21 4.28
N ARG A 277 -7.57 22.65 4.16
CA ARG A 277 -7.14 21.81 3.03
C ARG A 277 -6.49 20.49 3.48
N ASN A 278 -6.81 20.03 4.68
CA ASN A 278 -6.37 18.72 5.15
C ASN A 278 -7.48 18.01 5.96
N PHE A 279 -7.51 16.70 5.87
CA PHE A 279 -8.40 15.83 6.65
C PHE A 279 -7.86 14.39 6.70
N ALA A 280 -8.38 13.60 7.64
CA ALA A 280 -8.18 12.16 7.71
C ALA A 280 -9.42 11.43 7.20
N THR A 281 -9.22 10.33 6.45
CA THR A 281 -10.29 9.51 5.89
C THR A 281 -9.88 8.04 5.88
N THR A 282 -10.78 7.15 5.53
CA THR A 282 -10.49 5.76 5.15
C THR A 282 -10.49 5.62 3.63
N CYS A 283 -9.91 4.52 3.09
CA CYS A 283 -10.04 4.23 1.67
C CYS A 283 -11.49 4.25 1.22
N ASN A 284 -12.37 3.60 1.98
CA ASN A 284 -13.78 3.45 1.62
C ASN A 284 -14.54 4.78 1.61
N ASN A 285 -14.16 5.73 2.45
CA ASN A 285 -14.79 7.05 2.50
C ASN A 285 -14.05 8.11 1.67
N PHE A 286 -12.90 7.79 1.10
CA PHE A 286 -12.05 8.73 0.38
C PHE A 286 -12.81 9.56 -0.67
N ALA A 287 -13.59 8.91 -1.53
CA ALA A 287 -14.34 9.63 -2.57
C ALA A 287 -15.40 10.57 -1.98
N ALA A 288 -16.12 10.13 -0.95
CA ALA A 288 -17.13 10.93 -0.28
C ALA A 288 -16.53 12.19 0.35
N ASP A 289 -15.34 12.08 0.91
CA ASP A 289 -14.66 13.14 1.65
C ASP A 289 -13.89 14.12 0.75
N ILE A 290 -13.29 13.63 -0.38
CA ILE A 290 -12.48 14.48 -1.26
C ILE A 290 -13.32 15.23 -2.31
N ILE A 291 -14.40 14.64 -2.81
CA ILE A 291 -15.24 15.24 -3.85
C ILE A 291 -15.75 16.65 -3.49
N PRO A 292 -16.17 16.94 -2.25
CA PRO A 292 -16.54 18.31 -1.87
C PRO A 292 -15.43 19.35 -2.11
N TYR A 293 -14.16 19.01 -1.87
CA TYR A 293 -13.03 19.91 -2.12
C TYR A 293 -12.77 20.10 -3.62
N ILE A 294 -12.98 19.07 -4.43
CA ILE A 294 -12.88 19.16 -5.89
C ILE A 294 -14.01 20.05 -6.43
N ILE A 295 -15.23 19.92 -5.91
CA ILE A 295 -16.39 20.77 -6.31
C ILE A 295 -16.11 22.22 -5.96
N GLU A 296 -15.68 22.52 -4.73
CA GLU A 296 -15.30 23.88 -4.31
C GLU A 296 -14.21 24.46 -5.23
N TRP A 297 -13.19 23.66 -5.57
CA TRP A 297 -12.15 24.08 -6.49
C TRP A 297 -12.68 24.36 -7.90
N LEU A 298 -13.61 23.56 -8.41
CA LEU A 298 -14.26 23.80 -9.70
C LEU A 298 -15.06 25.11 -9.70
N GLU A 299 -15.82 25.37 -8.64
CA GLU A 299 -16.62 26.59 -8.48
C GLU A 299 -15.75 27.84 -8.34
N ASP A 300 -14.59 27.73 -7.66
CA ASP A 300 -13.63 28.84 -7.50
C ASP A 300 -12.89 29.18 -8.82
N ASN A 301 -12.76 28.23 -9.74
CA ASN A 301 -11.87 28.36 -10.90
C ASN A 301 -12.58 28.49 -12.25
N PHE A 302 -13.88 28.21 -12.35
CA PHE A 302 -14.61 28.14 -13.60
C PHE A 302 -16.05 28.69 -13.46
N ASP A 303 -16.63 29.15 -14.58
CA ASP A 303 -18.00 29.60 -14.60
C ASP A 303 -19.01 28.47 -14.29
N LYS A 304 -20.05 28.81 -13.52
CA LYS A 304 -21.06 27.84 -13.07
C LYS A 304 -21.65 26.99 -14.22
N LYS A 305 -21.88 27.61 -15.39
CA LYS A 305 -22.42 26.90 -16.56
C LYS A 305 -21.45 25.82 -17.08
N GLU A 306 -20.15 26.06 -16.95
CA GLU A 306 -19.10 25.14 -17.44
C GLU A 306 -18.97 23.92 -16.55
N VAL A 307 -19.13 24.08 -15.22
CA VAL A 307 -18.90 23.03 -14.23
C VAL A 307 -20.14 22.23 -13.85
N THR A 308 -21.36 22.72 -14.17
CA THR A 308 -22.62 22.09 -13.72
C THR A 308 -22.68 20.58 -14.03
N LYS A 309 -22.33 20.17 -15.24
CA LYS A 309 -22.36 18.74 -15.61
C LYS A 309 -21.30 17.92 -14.90
N GLU A 310 -20.14 18.51 -14.64
CA GLU A 310 -19.04 17.83 -13.96
C GLU A 310 -19.37 17.67 -12.48
N ILE A 311 -19.90 18.68 -11.83
CA ILE A 311 -20.39 18.63 -10.44
C ILE A 311 -21.48 17.55 -10.29
N GLN A 312 -22.40 17.44 -11.26
CA GLN A 312 -23.39 16.37 -11.27
C GLN A 312 -22.76 14.97 -11.27
N LYS A 313 -21.74 14.76 -12.11
CA LYS A 313 -21.01 13.48 -12.15
C LYS A 313 -20.33 13.17 -10.83
N LEU A 314 -19.62 14.15 -10.26
CA LEU A 314 -18.93 14.01 -8.99
C LEU A 314 -19.91 13.68 -7.85
N ASN A 315 -21.08 14.32 -7.78
CA ASN A 315 -22.08 14.01 -6.77
C ASN A 315 -22.63 12.58 -6.90
N ILE A 316 -22.87 12.09 -8.13
CA ILE A 316 -23.26 10.69 -8.35
C ILE A 316 -22.16 9.72 -7.87
N LEU A 317 -20.89 10.04 -8.12
CA LEU A 317 -19.78 9.22 -7.66
C LEU A 317 -19.63 9.25 -6.15
N LYS A 318 -19.81 10.42 -5.52
CA LYS A 318 -19.81 10.58 -4.07
C LYS A 318 -20.84 9.65 -3.41
N GLU A 319 -22.09 9.66 -3.90
CA GLU A 319 -23.14 8.81 -3.36
C GLU A 319 -22.83 7.30 -3.51
N LYS A 320 -22.20 6.91 -4.61
CA LYS A 320 -21.88 5.51 -4.89
C LYS A 320 -20.67 4.96 -4.16
N CYS A 321 -19.78 5.83 -3.73
CA CYS A 321 -18.55 5.47 -3.00
C CYS A 321 -18.64 5.80 -1.50
N SER A 322 -19.83 6.05 -0.97
CA SER A 322 -20.08 6.19 0.47
C SER A 322 -20.50 4.80 1.00
N PHE A 323 -19.65 4.16 1.82
CA PHE A 323 -19.84 2.82 2.35
C PHE A 323 -20.05 2.84 3.86
#